data_2072284d0592dba7bb46cd7c7f42f4ed
#
_entry.id   2072284d0592dba7bb46cd7c7f42f4ed
#
_cell.length_a   1.000
_cell.length_b   1.000
_cell.length_c   1.000
_cell.angle_alpha   90.00
_cell.angle_beta   90.00
_cell.angle_gamma   90.00
#
_symmetry.space_group_name_H-M   'P 1'
#
loop_
_entity.id
_entity.type
_entity.pdbx_description
1 polymer ?
#
loop_
_entity_poly.entity_id
_entity_poly.type
_entity_poly.pdbx_seq_one_letter_code
_entity_poly.pdbx_strand_id
1 'polypeptide(L)'
;SIHPPEPFRIKMVEPICLISAEERADALKKAGYNVFALPAEDVFIDLLTDSGTGSMSQNQWAAMMTGDESYAGARSYFRLADAMKQIFGFEYFVPTHQGRAAENILTGLLVKPGLSIPSNMHFDTTEGNIRARGGRPVNLVADIAFCLLYTSPSPRDS
;
A
#
# COMPACT_ATOMS: atom_id res chain seq x y z
N SER A 1 -15.48 2.73 -18.50
CA SER A 1 -14.75 1.70 -19.26
C SER A 1 -13.61 1.18 -18.41
N ILE A 2 -13.54 -0.13 -18.23
CA ILE A 2 -12.41 -0.75 -17.55
C ILE A 2 -11.25 -0.71 -18.53
N HIS A 3 -10.27 0.14 -18.29
CA HIS A 3 -9.03 0.11 -19.06
C HIS A 3 -8.22 -1.09 -18.57
N PRO A 4 -7.89 -2.04 -19.44
CA PRO A 4 -7.00 -3.13 -19.06
C PRO A 4 -5.63 -2.55 -18.65
N PRO A 5 -4.92 -3.20 -17.72
CA PRO A 5 -3.58 -2.78 -17.37
C PRO A 5 -2.68 -2.80 -18.61
N GLU A 6 -1.77 -1.84 -18.71
CA GLU A 6 -0.79 -1.78 -19.78
C GLU A 6 0.04 -3.07 -19.83
N PRO A 7 0.12 -3.78 -20.96
CA PRO A 7 0.95 -4.97 -21.06
C PRO A 7 2.43 -4.59 -20.98
N PHE A 8 3.19 -5.27 -20.16
CA PHE A 8 4.62 -5.00 -19.97
C PHE A 8 5.45 -6.28 -19.86
N ARG A 9 6.75 -6.14 -20.11
CA ARG A 9 7.76 -7.14 -19.81
C ARG A 9 8.69 -6.59 -18.74
N ILE A 10 9.07 -7.43 -17.78
CA ILE A 10 10.04 -7.06 -16.76
C ILE A 10 11.40 -6.88 -17.43
N LYS A 11 11.98 -5.69 -17.34
CA LYS A 11 13.29 -5.35 -17.92
C LYS A 11 14.43 -5.42 -16.92
N MET A 12 14.14 -5.38 -15.63
CA MET A 12 15.12 -5.50 -14.57
C MET A 12 14.86 -6.77 -13.79
N VAL A 13 15.92 -7.54 -13.59
CA VAL A 13 15.89 -8.79 -12.83
C VAL A 13 17.00 -8.69 -11.79
N GLU A 14 16.64 -8.82 -10.55
CA GLU A 14 17.59 -8.94 -9.44
C GLU A 14 17.89 -10.41 -9.22
N PRO A 15 19.18 -10.83 -9.21
CA PRO A 15 19.53 -12.18 -8.84
C PRO A 15 19.24 -12.39 -7.35
N ILE A 16 18.54 -13.48 -7.04
CA ILE A 16 18.28 -13.91 -5.67
C ILE A 16 19.05 -15.18 -5.38
N CYS A 17 19.48 -15.34 -4.15
CA CYS A 17 20.16 -16.54 -3.69
C CYS A 17 19.14 -17.60 -3.26
N LEU A 18 19.24 -18.80 -3.85
CA LEU A 18 18.47 -19.95 -3.41
C LEU A 18 19.27 -20.70 -2.35
N ILE A 19 18.97 -20.47 -1.09
CA ILE A 19 19.56 -21.23 0.01
C ILE A 19 18.81 -22.56 0.20
N SER A 20 19.51 -23.56 0.74
CA SER A 20 18.95 -24.89 0.99
C SER A 20 17.81 -24.88 2.02
N ALA A 21 17.06 -25.97 2.11
CA ALA A 21 16.00 -26.12 3.10
C ALA A 21 16.53 -26.04 4.54
N GLU A 22 17.72 -26.63 4.78
CA GLU A 22 18.39 -26.60 6.07
C GLU A 22 18.80 -25.17 6.45
N GLU A 23 19.41 -24.42 5.53
CA GLU A 23 19.80 -23.02 5.75
C GLU A 23 18.59 -22.15 6.04
N ARG A 24 17.46 -22.34 5.32
CA ARG A 24 16.21 -21.63 5.61
C ARG A 24 15.66 -21.95 7.00
N ALA A 25 15.69 -23.22 7.39
CA ALA A 25 15.24 -23.64 8.72
C ALA A 25 16.10 -23.01 9.82
N ASP A 26 17.42 -22.96 9.62
CA ASP A 26 18.35 -22.34 10.56
C ASP A 26 18.18 -20.83 10.63
N ALA A 27 18.00 -20.15 9.50
CA ALA A 27 17.71 -18.72 9.44
C ALA A 27 16.42 -18.39 10.21
N LEU A 28 15.36 -19.16 9.98
CA LEU A 28 14.07 -18.97 10.67
C LEU A 28 14.20 -19.22 12.20
N LYS A 29 14.97 -20.22 12.60
CA LYS A 29 15.25 -20.49 14.01
C LYS A 29 16.05 -19.35 14.66
N LYS A 30 17.09 -18.84 14.00
CA LYS A 30 17.87 -17.67 14.46
C LYS A 30 17.01 -16.42 14.58
N ALA A 31 16.04 -16.25 13.69
CA ALA A 31 15.06 -15.17 13.74
C ALA A 31 13.98 -15.36 14.84
N GLY A 32 14.08 -16.40 15.66
CA GLY A 32 13.08 -16.71 16.68
C GLY A 32 11.70 -17.03 16.11
N TYR A 33 11.64 -17.57 14.89
CA TYR A 33 10.41 -17.83 14.12
C TYR A 33 9.61 -16.54 13.81
N ASN A 34 10.26 -15.39 13.88
CA ASN A 34 9.68 -14.12 13.46
C ASN A 34 10.14 -13.76 12.05
N VAL A 35 9.25 -13.87 11.08
CA VAL A 35 9.55 -13.59 9.67
C VAL A 35 10.02 -12.16 9.39
N PHE A 36 9.66 -11.19 10.25
CA PHE A 36 10.15 -9.82 10.15
C PHE A 36 11.61 -9.64 10.58
N ALA A 37 12.20 -10.63 11.25
CA ALA A 37 13.59 -10.61 11.69
C ALA A 37 14.53 -11.41 10.74
N LEU A 38 13.99 -11.95 9.65
CA LEU A 38 14.80 -12.62 8.64
C LEU A 38 15.64 -11.61 7.84
N PRO A 39 16.92 -11.90 7.58
CA PRO A 39 17.69 -11.15 6.59
C PRO A 39 17.04 -11.27 5.19
N ALA A 40 16.96 -10.17 4.45
CA ALA A 40 16.36 -10.18 3.11
C ALA A 40 17.05 -11.13 2.14
N GLU A 41 18.36 -11.32 2.29
CA GLU A 41 19.19 -12.25 1.48
C GLU A 41 18.81 -13.72 1.66
N ASP A 42 18.19 -14.08 2.78
CA ASP A 42 17.72 -15.44 3.08
C ASP A 42 16.28 -15.69 2.61
N VAL A 43 15.60 -14.67 2.07
CA VAL A 43 14.20 -14.73 1.66
C VAL A 43 14.10 -14.95 0.15
N PHE A 44 13.60 -16.11 -0.26
CA PHE A 44 13.38 -16.44 -1.67
C PHE A 44 12.08 -15.86 -2.23
N ILE A 45 10.99 -15.95 -1.46
CA ILE A 45 9.69 -15.39 -1.81
C ILE A 45 9.30 -14.44 -0.71
N ASP A 46 9.31 -13.15 -1.00
CA ASP A 46 8.91 -12.10 -0.07
C ASP A 46 7.44 -11.74 -0.30
N LEU A 47 6.59 -12.08 0.67
CA LEU A 47 5.17 -11.74 0.70
C LEU A 47 4.86 -10.63 1.71
N LEU A 48 5.87 -10.11 2.42
CA LEU A 48 5.72 -9.07 3.44
C LEU A 48 5.97 -7.67 2.86
N THR A 49 6.89 -7.56 1.91
CA THR A 49 7.21 -6.29 1.26
C THR A 49 6.22 -6.03 0.13
N ASP A 50 5.07 -5.47 0.46
CA ASP A 50 3.96 -5.20 -0.46
C ASP A 50 3.87 -3.75 -0.91
N SER A 51 4.48 -2.83 -0.18
CA SER A 51 4.39 -1.39 -0.43
C SER A 51 5.58 -0.87 -1.23
N GLY A 52 5.31 -0.25 -2.39
CA GLY A 52 6.32 0.43 -3.20
C GLY A 52 7.22 -0.50 -4.04
N THR A 53 6.87 -1.77 -4.17
CA THR A 53 7.65 -2.78 -4.90
C THR A 53 6.99 -3.22 -6.22
N GLY A 54 6.29 -2.34 -6.88
CA GLY A 54 5.65 -2.66 -8.16
C GLY A 54 6.62 -2.61 -9.34
N SER A 55 6.40 -3.49 -10.32
CA SER A 55 7.01 -3.34 -11.64
C SER A 55 6.47 -2.09 -12.32
N MET A 56 7.34 -1.30 -12.93
CA MET A 56 6.96 -0.12 -13.69
C MET A 56 7.03 -0.43 -15.19
N SER A 57 6.06 0.10 -15.96
CA SER A 57 6.11 0.01 -17.40
C SER A 57 7.25 0.84 -18.00
N GLN A 58 7.64 0.52 -19.23
CA GLN A 58 8.61 1.31 -19.97
C GLN A 58 8.18 2.77 -20.08
N ASN A 59 6.88 3.03 -20.26
CA ASN A 59 6.34 4.38 -20.39
C ASN A 59 6.39 5.13 -19.05
N GLN A 60 6.15 4.45 -17.92
CA GLN A 60 6.33 5.04 -16.60
C GLN A 60 7.79 5.43 -16.35
N TRP A 61 8.75 4.55 -16.68
CA TRP A 61 10.18 4.87 -16.61
C TRP A 61 10.54 6.06 -17.50
N ALA A 62 10.08 6.09 -18.75
CA ALA A 62 10.32 7.20 -19.67
C ALA A 62 9.72 8.51 -19.14
N ALA A 63 8.50 8.47 -18.60
CA ALA A 63 7.85 9.63 -18.02
C ALA A 63 8.62 10.17 -16.81
N MET A 64 9.15 9.29 -15.96
CA MET A 64 9.99 9.68 -14.83
C MET A 64 11.28 10.35 -15.28
N MET A 65 11.92 9.84 -16.34
CA MET A 65 13.16 10.42 -16.89
C MET A 65 12.94 11.77 -17.57
N THR A 66 11.72 12.07 -18.02
CA THR A 66 11.33 13.36 -18.64
C THR A 66 10.65 14.32 -17.64
N GLY A 67 10.54 13.92 -16.40
CA GLY A 67 10.05 14.78 -15.32
C GLY A 67 10.95 15.99 -15.12
N ASP A 68 10.36 17.09 -14.69
CA ASP A 68 11.12 18.31 -14.40
C ASP A 68 11.35 18.47 -12.89
N GLU A 69 12.51 19.01 -12.55
CA GLU A 69 12.86 19.41 -11.20
C GLU A 69 12.69 20.91 -11.08
N SER A 70 11.70 21.35 -10.32
CA SER A 70 11.42 22.76 -10.10
C SER A 70 11.02 22.99 -8.65
N TYR A 71 11.53 24.05 -8.04
CA TYR A 71 11.10 24.45 -6.69
C TYR A 71 9.61 24.76 -6.61
N ALA A 72 9.06 25.38 -7.66
CA ALA A 72 7.66 25.68 -7.80
C ALA A 72 7.27 25.71 -9.28
N GLY A 73 5.99 25.48 -9.58
CA GLY A 73 5.47 25.56 -10.94
C GLY A 73 5.91 24.44 -11.87
N ALA A 74 6.26 23.24 -11.31
CA ALA A 74 6.67 22.10 -12.11
C ALA A 74 5.58 21.66 -13.08
N ARG A 75 5.94 21.41 -14.33
CA ARG A 75 5.01 20.87 -15.35
C ARG A 75 4.48 19.51 -14.93
N SER A 76 5.29 18.69 -14.29
CA SER A 76 4.91 17.39 -13.77
C SER A 76 3.79 17.49 -12.73
N TYR A 77 3.82 18.52 -11.88
CA TYR A 77 2.74 18.79 -10.92
C TYR A 77 1.42 19.09 -11.64
N PHE A 78 1.43 19.97 -12.63
CA PHE A 78 0.20 20.31 -13.36
C PHE A 78 -0.36 19.14 -14.13
N ARG A 79 0.49 18.31 -14.75
CA ARG A 79 0.07 17.05 -15.40
C ARG A 79 -0.59 16.09 -14.41
N LEU A 80 -0.03 15.96 -13.21
CA LEU A 80 -0.60 15.12 -12.16
C LEU A 80 -1.96 15.69 -11.70
N ALA A 81 -2.06 17.00 -11.47
CA ALA A 81 -3.31 17.65 -11.06
C ALA A 81 -4.41 17.47 -12.12
N ASP A 82 -4.07 17.66 -13.40
CA ASP A 82 -5.00 17.42 -14.51
C ASP A 82 -5.46 15.96 -14.58
N ALA A 83 -4.54 15.01 -14.42
CA ALA A 83 -4.88 13.60 -14.38
C ALA A 83 -5.81 13.25 -13.21
N MET A 84 -5.54 13.80 -12.02
CA MET A 84 -6.40 13.63 -10.85
C MET A 84 -7.80 14.18 -11.10
N LYS A 85 -7.90 15.36 -11.72
CA LYS A 85 -9.19 15.96 -12.08
C LYS A 85 -9.94 15.10 -13.12
N GLN A 86 -9.23 14.60 -14.13
CA GLN A 86 -9.84 13.78 -15.19
C GLN A 86 -10.34 12.42 -14.67
N ILE A 87 -9.58 11.78 -13.79
CA ILE A 87 -9.87 10.43 -13.29
C ILE A 87 -10.91 10.47 -12.16
N PHE A 88 -10.75 11.38 -11.20
CA PHE A 88 -11.53 11.42 -9.96
C PHE A 88 -12.55 12.57 -9.90
N GLY A 89 -12.46 13.56 -10.79
CA GLY A 89 -13.34 14.71 -10.80
C GLY A 89 -13.11 15.72 -9.68
N PHE A 90 -12.03 15.58 -8.89
CA PHE A 90 -11.71 16.52 -7.83
C PHE A 90 -11.05 17.78 -8.39
N GLU A 91 -11.51 18.93 -7.93
CA GLU A 91 -10.96 20.24 -8.31
C GLU A 91 -9.65 20.52 -7.57
N TYR A 92 -9.56 20.08 -6.33
CA TYR A 92 -8.40 20.32 -5.46
C TYR A 92 -7.66 19.03 -5.19
N PHE A 93 -6.34 19.14 -5.20
CA PHE A 93 -5.43 18.02 -5.02
C PHE A 93 -4.23 18.47 -4.18
N VAL A 94 -3.94 17.74 -3.13
CA VAL A 94 -2.80 18.00 -2.24
C VAL A 94 -1.94 16.73 -2.15
N PRO A 95 -0.79 16.69 -2.82
CA PRO A 95 0.11 15.56 -2.73
C PRO A 95 0.77 15.49 -1.35
N THR A 96 0.90 14.29 -0.82
CA THR A 96 1.63 14.01 0.43
C THR A 96 2.76 13.04 0.14
N HIS A 97 3.77 12.99 1.02
CA HIS A 97 4.90 12.09 0.82
C HIS A 97 4.53 10.61 0.97
N GLN A 98 3.43 10.30 1.67
CA GLN A 98 2.88 8.94 1.82
C GLN A 98 1.44 8.97 2.33
N GLY A 99 0.71 7.86 2.14
CA GLY A 99 -0.70 7.76 2.50
C GLY A 99 -1.01 8.03 3.97
N ARG A 100 -0.18 7.52 4.89
CA ARG A 100 -0.37 7.77 6.34
C ARG A 100 -0.22 9.24 6.74
N ALA A 101 0.51 10.03 5.97
CA ALA A 101 0.58 11.48 6.17
C ALA A 101 -0.73 12.16 5.75
N ALA A 102 -1.33 11.72 4.64
CA ALA A 102 -2.65 12.18 4.23
C ALA A 102 -3.72 11.84 5.28
N GLU A 103 -3.69 10.62 5.82
CA GLU A 103 -4.59 10.20 6.91
C GLU A 103 -4.42 11.08 8.16
N ASN A 104 -3.19 11.37 8.55
CA ASN A 104 -2.92 12.23 9.72
C ASN A 104 -3.44 13.65 9.50
N ILE A 105 -3.27 14.22 8.31
CA ILE A 105 -3.81 15.54 7.98
C ILE A 105 -5.33 15.52 8.01
N LEU A 106 -5.95 14.55 7.33
CA LEU A 106 -7.40 14.43 7.24
C LEU A 106 -8.05 14.23 8.62
N THR A 107 -7.52 13.32 9.43
CA THR A 107 -8.02 13.08 10.79
C THR A 107 -7.82 14.29 11.69
N GLY A 108 -6.72 15.03 11.51
CA GLY A 108 -6.48 16.28 12.22
C GLY A 108 -7.53 17.36 11.97
N LEU A 109 -8.09 17.37 10.76
CA LEU A 109 -9.13 18.32 10.38
C LEU A 109 -10.54 17.87 10.81
N LEU A 110 -10.83 16.58 10.68
CA LEU A 110 -12.20 16.06 10.77
C LEU A 110 -12.52 15.42 12.13
N VAL A 111 -11.53 14.78 12.78
CA VAL A 111 -11.78 14.02 14.00
C VAL A 111 -11.72 14.92 15.22
N LYS A 112 -12.79 14.86 16.01
CA LYS A 112 -12.89 15.52 17.32
C LYS A 112 -12.99 14.46 18.42
N PRO A 113 -12.56 14.77 19.66
CA PRO A 113 -12.70 13.85 20.78
C PRO A 113 -14.15 13.33 20.92
N GLY A 114 -14.30 12.03 21.06
CA GLY A 114 -15.60 11.36 21.21
C GLY A 114 -16.35 11.08 19.89
N LEU A 115 -15.88 11.62 18.77
CA LEU A 115 -16.51 11.35 17.46
C LEU A 115 -16.31 9.88 17.06
N SER A 116 -17.39 9.22 16.68
CA SER A 116 -17.34 7.85 16.13
C SER A 116 -17.14 7.90 14.62
N ILE A 117 -16.15 7.16 14.16
CA ILE A 117 -15.80 7.05 12.75
C ILE A 117 -16.07 5.61 12.28
N PRO A 118 -17.16 5.36 11.56
CA PRO A 118 -17.47 4.03 11.04
C PRO A 118 -16.69 3.72 9.77
N SER A 119 -16.29 2.46 9.61
CA SER A 119 -15.73 1.89 8.38
C SER A 119 -16.02 0.38 8.36
N ASN A 120 -15.90 -0.25 7.21
CA ASN A 120 -15.96 -1.71 7.16
C ASN A 120 -14.89 -2.32 8.07
N MET A 121 -13.64 -1.99 7.83
CA MET A 121 -12.51 -2.31 8.71
C MET A 121 -11.48 -1.21 8.54
N HIS A 122 -11.05 -0.62 9.65
CA HIS A 122 -9.99 0.38 9.61
C HIS A 122 -8.65 -0.30 9.40
N PHE A 123 -7.83 0.28 8.53
CA PHE A 123 -6.43 -0.05 8.46
C PHE A 123 -5.73 0.47 9.74
N ASP A 124 -4.64 -0.16 10.15
CA ASP A 124 -3.96 0.12 11.42
C ASP A 124 -3.55 1.58 11.60
N THR A 125 -2.98 2.22 10.56
CA THR A 125 -2.59 3.63 10.59
C THR A 125 -3.79 4.56 10.65
N THR A 126 -4.87 4.24 9.98
CA THR A 126 -6.13 5.00 10.03
C THR A 126 -6.74 4.95 11.42
N GLU A 127 -6.83 3.75 12.00
CA GLU A 127 -7.30 3.56 13.38
C GLU A 127 -6.43 4.32 14.38
N GLY A 128 -5.11 4.20 14.26
CA GLY A 128 -4.14 4.89 15.09
C GLY A 128 -4.31 6.41 15.04
N ASN A 129 -4.46 6.98 13.86
CA ASN A 129 -4.69 8.42 13.66
C ASN A 129 -6.01 8.90 14.28
N ILE A 130 -7.09 8.12 14.14
CA ILE A 130 -8.40 8.43 14.75
C ILE A 130 -8.29 8.43 16.28
N ARG A 131 -7.69 7.40 16.86
CA ARG A 131 -7.51 7.27 18.33
C ARG A 131 -6.62 8.38 18.89
N ALA A 132 -5.55 8.73 18.20
CA ALA A 132 -4.64 9.80 18.60
C ALA A 132 -5.33 11.18 18.68
N ARG A 133 -6.44 11.36 17.96
CA ARG A 133 -7.29 12.56 18.02
C ARG A 133 -8.45 12.46 19.00
N GLY A 134 -8.50 11.39 19.81
CA GLY A 134 -9.59 11.14 20.75
C GLY A 134 -10.89 10.67 20.10
N GLY A 135 -10.85 10.34 18.82
CA GLY A 135 -11.97 9.72 18.11
C GLY A 135 -12.12 8.23 18.43
N ARG A 136 -13.25 7.67 18.08
CA ARG A 136 -13.57 6.27 18.27
C ARG A 136 -13.76 5.58 16.92
N PRO A 137 -12.79 4.75 16.47
CA PRO A 137 -12.97 3.95 15.26
C PRO A 137 -14.01 2.85 15.54
N VAL A 138 -14.92 2.64 14.60
CA VAL A 138 -15.98 1.63 14.69
C VAL A 138 -15.92 0.76 13.44
N ASN A 139 -15.52 -0.50 13.59
CA ASN A 139 -15.52 -1.47 12.51
C ASN A 139 -16.93 -2.07 12.37
N LEU A 140 -17.49 -1.99 11.17
CA LEU A 140 -18.82 -2.47 10.80
C LEU A 140 -18.75 -3.71 9.91
N VAL A 141 -17.61 -4.37 9.89
CA VAL A 141 -17.43 -5.61 9.14
C VAL A 141 -18.34 -6.71 9.71
N ALA A 142 -18.93 -7.52 8.84
CA ALA A 142 -19.75 -8.63 9.26
C ALA A 142 -18.92 -9.66 10.05
N ASP A 143 -19.53 -10.29 11.06
CA ASP A 143 -18.85 -11.24 11.95
C ASP A 143 -18.16 -12.39 11.17
N ILE A 144 -18.75 -12.81 10.07
CA ILE A 144 -18.21 -13.83 9.17
C ILE A 144 -16.82 -13.45 8.61
N ALA A 145 -16.53 -12.17 8.44
CA ALA A 145 -15.24 -11.71 7.92
C ALA A 145 -14.10 -11.82 8.93
N PHE A 146 -14.37 -11.99 10.21
CA PHE A 146 -13.34 -12.25 11.23
C PHE A 146 -12.84 -13.68 11.21
N CYS A 147 -13.53 -14.60 10.51
CA CYS A 147 -13.17 -16.00 10.41
C CYS A 147 -12.90 -16.41 8.95
N LEU A 148 -11.81 -15.92 8.38
CA LEU A 148 -11.44 -16.14 6.98
C LEU A 148 -11.19 -17.62 6.61
N LEU A 149 -10.98 -18.48 7.61
CA LEU A 149 -10.64 -19.89 7.38
C LEU A 149 -11.83 -20.81 7.19
N TYR A 150 -13.06 -20.38 7.53
CA TYR A 150 -14.21 -21.31 7.61
C TYR A 150 -15.42 -20.92 6.78
N THR A 151 -15.47 -19.75 6.13
CA THR A 151 -16.77 -19.16 5.78
C THR A 151 -16.94 -18.64 4.37
N SER A 152 -15.90 -18.57 3.57
CA SER A 152 -16.04 -18.26 2.14
C SER A 152 -15.61 -19.46 1.33
N PRO A 153 -16.55 -20.16 0.69
CA PRO A 153 -16.16 -21.07 -0.38
C PRO A 153 -15.38 -20.25 -1.41
N SER A 154 -14.20 -20.75 -1.78
CA SER A 154 -13.46 -20.17 -2.88
C SER A 154 -14.35 -20.10 -4.11
N PRO A 155 -14.30 -19.03 -4.94
CA PRO A 155 -15.01 -19.01 -6.22
C PRO A 155 -14.68 -20.19 -7.15
N ARG A 156 -13.67 -21.00 -6.78
CA ARG A 156 -13.29 -22.25 -7.48
C ARG A 156 -14.06 -23.47 -7.00
N ASP A 157 -14.77 -23.35 -5.87
CA ASP A 157 -15.52 -24.44 -5.25
C ASP A 157 -17.03 -24.37 -5.53
N SER A 158 -17.45 -23.44 -6.40
CA SER A 158 -18.83 -23.25 -6.86
C SER A 158 -19.01 -23.64 -8.31
#